data_64b0443e5c80245cde510a438df46b91
#
_entry.id   64b0443e5c80245cde510a438df46b91
#
_cell.length_a   1.000
_cell.length_b   1.000
_cell.length_c   1.000
_cell.angle_alpha   90.00
_cell.angle_beta   90.00
_cell.angle_gamma   90.00
#
_symmetry.space_group_name_H-M   'P 1'
#
loop_
_entity.id
_entity.type
_entity.pdbx_description
1 polymer ?
#
loop_
_entity_poly.entity_id
_entity_poly.type
_entity_poly.pdbx_seq_one_letter_code
_entity_poly.pdbx_strand_id
1 'polypeptide(L)' 'MENLGKVKIEYKNNNDIIQLYNALDVCSLVINGEVVDQYKGIVASRFELKGSIKREDRIIPVSAKYGIFRYGIIL' A
#
# COMPACT_ATOMS: atom_id res chain seq x y z
N MET A 1 -8.72 2.49 17.12
CA MET A 1 -8.45 2.64 15.67
C MET A 1 -7.00 3.03 15.49
N GLU A 2 -6.28 2.27 14.68
CA GLU A 2 -4.91 2.62 14.40
C GLU A 2 -4.81 3.87 13.54
N ASN A 3 -3.85 4.72 13.87
CA ASN A 3 -3.54 5.88 13.03
C ASN A 3 -2.53 5.43 11.98
N LEU A 4 -2.98 5.30 10.75
CA LEU A 4 -2.13 4.88 9.64
C LEU A 4 -1.29 6.02 9.07
N GLY A 5 -1.50 7.25 9.56
CA GLY A 5 -0.79 8.40 9.04
C GLY A 5 -1.48 8.98 7.82
N LYS A 6 -0.70 9.49 6.90
CA LYS A 6 -1.21 10.17 5.71
C LYS A 6 -1.14 9.30 4.48
N VAL A 7 -2.12 9.47 3.58
CA VAL A 7 -2.08 8.85 2.27
C VAL A 7 -0.98 9.51 1.45
N LYS A 8 -0.04 8.71 0.96
CA LYS A 8 1.02 9.19 0.08
C LYS A 8 0.68 8.99 -1.39
N ILE A 9 0.04 7.87 -1.70
CA ILE A 9 -0.38 7.54 -3.06
C ILE A 9 -1.76 6.93 -2.98
N GLU A 10 -2.64 7.36 -3.88
CA GLU A 10 -3.94 6.73 -4.06
C GLU A 10 -4.13 6.41 -5.53
N TYR A 11 -4.50 5.18 -5.81
CA TYR A 11 -4.78 4.72 -7.16
C TYR A 11 -6.18 4.13 -7.20
N LYS A 12 -6.99 4.63 -8.12
CA LYS A 12 -8.36 4.14 -8.30
C LYS A 12 -8.47 3.47 -9.65
N ASN A 13 -8.99 2.24 -9.67
CA ASN A 13 -9.17 1.47 -10.89
C ASN A 13 -10.53 0.78 -10.82
N ASN A 14 -11.47 1.25 -11.62
CA ASN A 14 -12.85 0.77 -11.58
C ASN A 14 -13.42 0.93 -10.17
N ASN A 15 -13.75 -0.17 -9.49
CA ASN A 15 -14.30 -0.15 -8.15
C ASN A 15 -13.26 -0.39 -7.07
N ASP A 16 -11.99 -0.45 -7.44
CA ASP A 16 -10.91 -0.73 -6.50
C ASP A 16 -10.16 0.53 -6.15
N ILE A 17 -9.83 0.67 -4.87
CA ILE A 17 -9.05 1.78 -4.36
C ILE A 17 -7.83 1.20 -3.65
N ILE A 18 -6.66 1.60 -4.11
CA ILE A 18 -5.37 1.16 -3.56
C ILE A 18 -4.69 2.39 -2.99
N GLN A 19 -4.30 2.31 -1.74
CA GLN A 19 -3.68 3.44 -1.03
C GLN A 19 -2.41 3.00 -0.34
N LEU A 20 -1.41 3.87 -0.36
CA LEU A 20 -0.21 3.71 0.43
C LEU A 20 -0.20 4.78 1.51
N TYR A 21 -0.28 4.35 2.76
CA TYR A 21 -0.25 5.24 3.92
C TYR A 21 1.13 5.24 4.53
N ASN A 22 1.52 6.38 5.07
CA ASN A 22 2.78 6.51 5.78
C ASN A 22 2.59 7.27 7.07
N ALA A 23 3.01 6.67 8.18
CA ALA A 23 3.13 7.30 9.48
C ALA A 23 4.61 7.30 9.86
N LEU A 24 4.93 7.82 11.04
CA LEU A 24 6.31 7.96 11.47
C LEU A 24 7.08 6.63 11.46
N ASP A 25 6.43 5.58 11.91
CA ASP A 25 7.07 4.28 12.14
C ASP A 25 6.38 3.13 11.42
N VAL A 26 5.47 3.43 10.48
CA VAL A 26 4.77 2.38 9.77
C VAL A 26 4.36 2.88 8.38
N CYS A 27 4.46 1.98 7.40
CA CYS A 27 3.95 2.21 6.06
C CYS A 27 2.98 1.07 5.76
N SER A 28 1.79 1.41 5.27
CA SER A 28 0.70 0.44 5.11
C SER A 28 0.16 0.46 3.70
N LEU A 29 -0.03 -0.73 3.14
CA LEU A 29 -0.73 -0.89 1.88
C LEU A 29 -2.18 -1.23 2.18
N VAL A 30 -3.09 -0.41 1.70
CA VAL A 30 -4.52 -0.53 1.95
C VAL A 30 -5.23 -0.75 0.61
N ILE A 31 -6.02 -1.80 0.53
CA ILE A 31 -6.82 -2.12 -0.66
C ILE A 31 -8.27 -2.19 -0.23
N ASN A 32 -9.08 -1.32 -0.82
CA ASN A 32 -10.52 -1.24 -0.55
C ASN A 32 -10.83 -1.12 0.95
N GLY A 33 -10.06 -0.27 1.65
CA GLY A 33 -10.26 -0.01 3.06
C GLY A 33 -9.65 -1.02 4.00
N GLU A 34 -8.99 -2.06 3.49
CA GLU A 34 -8.38 -3.10 4.30
C GLU A 34 -6.86 -3.05 4.21
N VAL A 35 -6.19 -3.04 5.35
CA VAL A 35 -4.73 -3.11 5.41
C VAL A 35 -4.30 -4.53 5.03
N VAL A 36 -3.58 -4.67 3.92
CA VAL A 36 -3.17 -5.97 3.41
C VAL A 36 -1.71 -6.26 3.67
N ASP A 37 -0.90 -5.23 3.90
CA ASP A 37 0.52 -5.40 4.21
C ASP A 37 1.04 -4.15 4.92
N GLN A 38 2.04 -4.33 5.77
CA GLN A 38 2.64 -3.23 6.51
C GLN A 38 4.13 -3.45 6.67
N TYR A 39 4.87 -2.35 6.62
CA TYR A 39 6.27 -2.31 7.05
C TYR A 39 6.37 -1.43 8.28
N LYS A 40 6.93 -1.98 9.35
CA LYS A 40 7.13 -1.24 10.60
C LYS A 40 8.61 -0.98 10.81
N GLY A 41 8.95 0.29 11.01
CA GLY A 41 10.33 0.69 11.19
C GLY A 41 10.50 2.15 10.87
N ILE A 42 11.38 2.82 11.61
CA ILE A 42 11.59 4.26 11.45
C ILE A 42 12.48 4.54 10.25
N VAL A 43 13.47 3.69 10.03
CA VAL A 43 14.44 3.89 8.96
C VAL A 43 14.30 2.77 7.95
N ALA A 44 13.80 3.12 6.78
CA ALA A 44 13.76 2.20 5.66
C ALA A 44 14.17 2.95 4.41
N SER A 45 15.31 2.58 3.84
CA SER A 45 15.73 3.20 2.60
C SER A 45 14.93 2.69 1.42
N ARG A 46 14.44 1.44 1.51
CA ARG A 46 13.69 0.82 0.43
C ARG A 46 12.95 -0.41 0.94
N PHE A 47 11.70 -0.55 0.54
CA PHE A 47 10.94 -1.76 0.81
C PHE A 47 9.79 -1.87 -0.18
N GLU A 48 9.18 -3.05 -0.19
CA GLU A 48 8.03 -3.34 -1.03
C GLU A 48 6.94 -3.99 -0.20
N LEU A 49 5.70 -3.52 -0.38
CA LEU A 49 4.52 -4.10 0.22
C LEU A 49 3.72 -4.78 -0.87
N LYS A 50 3.12 -5.92 -0.55
CA LYS A 50 2.41 -6.73 -1.53
C LYS A 50 1.03 -7.09 -1.04
N GLY A 51 0.09 -7.12 -1.97
CA GLY A 51 -1.26 -7.56 -1.72
C GLY A 51 -1.87 -8.10 -3.00
N SER A 52 -3.16 -8.33 -2.98
CA SER A 52 -3.88 -8.80 -4.16
C SER A 52 -5.33 -8.35 -4.12
N ILE A 53 -5.90 -8.23 -5.32
CA ILE A 53 -7.32 -7.98 -5.53
C ILE A 53 -7.92 -9.26 -6.10
N LYS A 54 -8.94 -9.81 -5.42
CA LYS A 54 -9.58 -11.03 -5.87
C LYS A 54 -10.77 -10.70 -6.74
N ARG A 55 -10.83 -11.31 -7.89
CA ARG A 55 -11.97 -11.30 -8.81
C ARG A 55 -12.54 -12.71 -8.89
N GLU A 56 -13.71 -12.85 -9.51
CA GLU A 56 -14.37 -14.15 -9.62
C GLU A 56 -13.50 -15.18 -10.30
N ASP A 57 -12.77 -14.79 -11.34
CA ASP A 57 -12.00 -15.69 -12.19
C ASP A 57 -10.50 -15.50 -12.11
N ARG A 58 -10.02 -14.55 -11.30
CA ARG A 58 -8.58 -14.26 -11.25
C ARG A 58 -8.18 -13.51 -10.00
N ILE A 59 -6.89 -13.49 -9.75
CA ILE A 59 -6.26 -12.69 -8.69
C ILE A 59 -5.32 -11.70 -9.36
N ILE A 60 -5.47 -10.43 -9.03
CA ILE A 60 -4.62 -9.35 -9.55
C ILE A 60 -3.60 -9.01 -8.47
N PRO A 61 -2.30 -9.26 -8.69
CA PRO A 61 -1.29 -8.89 -7.70
C PRO A 61 -1.07 -7.38 -7.67
N VAL A 62 -0.82 -6.85 -6.49
CA VAL A 62 -0.54 -5.44 -6.27
C VAL A 62 0.76 -5.31 -5.52
N SER A 63 1.66 -4.47 -6.01
CA SER A 63 2.91 -4.13 -5.33
C SER A 63 2.96 -2.64 -5.09
N ALA A 64 3.38 -2.24 -3.89
CA ALA A 64 3.67 -0.86 -3.56
C ALA A 64 5.14 -0.76 -3.17
N LYS A 65 5.88 0.09 -3.86
CA LYS A 65 7.30 0.29 -3.61
C LYS A 65 7.51 1.62 -2.94
N TYR A 66 8.38 1.63 -1.94
CA TYR A 66 8.73 2.81 -1.19
C TYR A 66 10.26 2.99 -1.19
N GLY A 67 10.70 4.18 -1.49
CA GLY A 67 12.08 4.57 -1.36
C GLY A 67 12.17 5.96 -0.75
N ILE A 68 13.37 6.44 -0.49
CA ILE A 68 13.58 7.72 0.20
C ILE A 68 12.86 8.86 -0.51
N PHE A 69 12.87 8.88 -1.84
CA PHE A 69 12.28 9.95 -2.61
C PHE A 69 11.19 9.48 -3.58
N ARG A 70 10.78 8.23 -3.50
CA ARG A 70 9.84 7.67 -4.48
C ARG A 70 8.84 6.73 -3.85
N TYR A 71 7.62 6.83 -4.36
CA TYR A 71 6.54 5.93 -4.04
C TYR A 71 5.96 5.44 -5.36
N GLY A 72 5.53 4.21 -5.42
CA GLY A 72 4.88 3.69 -6.62
C GLY A 72 3.98 2.52 -6.32
N ILE A 73 2.93 2.37 -7.13
CA ILE A 73 2.02 1.24 -7.05
C ILE A 73 2.04 0.56 -8.41
N ILE A 74 2.23 -0.75 -8.41
CA ILE A 74 2.29 -1.56 -9.61
C ILE A 74 1.19 -2.61 -9.53
N LEU A 75 0.40 -2.66 -10.56
CA LEU A 75 -0.69 -3.64 -10.70
C LEU A 75 -0.33 -4.75 -11.66
#